data_c3e5f339a36e2b3775c0b1de810e9b9c
#
_entry.id   c3e5f339a36e2b3775c0b1de810e9b9c
#
_cell.length_a   1.000
_cell.length_b   1.000
_cell.length_c   1.000
_cell.angle_alpha   90.00
_cell.angle_beta   90.00
_cell.angle_gamma   90.00
#
_symmetry.space_group_name_H-M   'P 1'
#
loop_
_entity.id
_entity.type
_entity.pdbx_description
1 polymer ?
#
loop_
_entity_poly.entity_id
_entity_poly.type
_entity_poly.pdbx_seq_one_letter_code
_entity_poly.pdbx_strand_id
1 'polypeptide(L)'
;HNWFVSANFGANAFFAEHSSQAKFKNTITFMPELAVGKMFNPWWGLRLQGGGGALHGFTDNAGSMLHMHYMHMNIDFMMGLINFFAKYNPDRKFDIVPFFGVGGMTRKHQQSFTIHGGIQAKYKISERFDANIEFQGMIFNDKMVETGGFPNDGLGGLTAGVTYYFKGRGFRTAPKQAVIDEMAAANLVLANQVTQLQNRPPEIKVIEKEVVRPVETK
;
A
#
# COMPACT_ATOMS: atom_id res chain seq x y z
N HIS A 1 -4.06 5.30 -9.02
CA HIS A 1 -4.72 5.77 -7.82
C HIS A 1 -4.14 5.17 -6.54
N ASN A 2 -4.10 3.87 -6.38
CA ASN A 2 -3.38 3.09 -5.32
C ASN A 2 -3.46 3.62 -3.87
N TRP A 3 -4.55 4.33 -3.54
CA TRP A 3 -4.88 4.66 -2.16
C TRP A 3 -5.48 3.45 -1.46
N PHE A 4 -5.16 3.28 -0.19
CA PHE A 4 -5.70 2.19 0.62
C PHE A 4 -6.06 2.67 2.02
N VAL A 5 -6.94 1.92 2.67
CA VAL A 5 -7.19 1.95 4.11
C VAL A 5 -6.96 0.55 4.67
N SER A 6 -6.47 0.47 5.90
CA SER A 6 -6.28 -0.80 6.61
C SER A 6 -6.91 -0.73 7.98
N ALA A 7 -7.46 -1.85 8.42
CA ALA A 7 -7.90 -2.07 9.79
C ALA A 7 -7.22 -3.33 10.32
N ASN A 8 -6.45 -3.16 11.38
CA ASN A 8 -5.67 -4.23 12.00
C ASN A 8 -6.06 -4.36 13.48
N PHE A 9 -5.99 -5.58 13.98
CA PHE A 9 -6.22 -5.90 15.39
C PHE A 9 -5.14 -6.88 15.83
N GLY A 10 -4.67 -6.71 17.04
CA GLY A 10 -3.65 -7.59 17.55
C GLY A 10 -3.33 -7.35 19.01
N ALA A 11 -2.11 -7.66 19.34
CA ALA A 11 -1.60 -7.54 20.69
C ALA A 11 -0.24 -6.85 20.69
N ASN A 12 0.01 -6.11 21.74
CA ASN A 12 1.31 -5.53 22.02
C ASN A 12 1.85 -6.00 23.37
N ALA A 13 3.14 -5.88 23.53
CA ALA A 13 3.87 -6.10 24.77
C ALA A 13 4.78 -4.90 25.02
N PHE A 14 4.78 -4.42 26.25
CA PHE A 14 5.61 -3.32 26.70
C PHE A 14 6.95 -3.83 27.20
N PHE A 15 8.03 -3.19 26.78
CA PHE A 15 9.41 -3.50 27.14
C PHE A 15 10.04 -2.29 27.82
N ALA A 16 10.16 -2.37 29.13
CA ALA A 16 10.87 -1.42 29.98
C ALA A 16 11.82 -2.14 30.90
N GLU A 17 12.64 -1.45 31.68
CA GLU A 17 13.70 -2.03 32.51
C GLU A 17 13.19 -3.09 33.49
N HIS A 18 12.04 -2.86 34.10
CA HIS A 18 11.44 -3.78 35.06
C HIS A 18 10.51 -4.84 34.44
N SER A 19 10.44 -4.89 33.10
CA SER A 19 9.58 -5.87 32.40
C SER A 19 9.93 -7.32 32.67
N SER A 20 11.17 -7.61 33.05
CA SER A 20 11.61 -8.97 33.42
C SER A 20 10.90 -9.53 34.67
N GLN A 21 10.34 -8.69 35.51
CA GLN A 21 9.57 -9.08 36.70
C GLN A 21 8.16 -9.54 36.35
N ALA A 22 7.62 -9.15 35.20
CA ALA A 22 6.31 -9.56 34.74
C ALA A 22 6.39 -10.91 33.99
N LYS A 23 5.41 -11.79 34.24
CA LYS A 23 5.19 -12.89 33.33
C LYS A 23 4.73 -12.33 31.99
N PHE A 24 5.36 -12.69 30.88
CA PHE A 24 5.08 -12.16 29.54
C PHE A 24 3.57 -12.13 29.19
N LYS A 25 2.82 -13.15 29.58
CA LYS A 25 1.37 -13.22 29.37
C LYS A 25 0.57 -12.07 30.03
N ASN A 26 1.12 -11.45 31.06
CA ASN A 26 0.45 -10.37 31.80
C ASN A 26 0.79 -8.99 31.21
N THR A 27 1.78 -8.88 30.31
CA THR A 27 2.16 -7.64 29.63
C THR A 27 1.46 -7.49 28.28
N ILE A 28 0.80 -8.54 27.81
CA ILE A 28 0.09 -8.50 26.51
C ILE A 28 -1.22 -7.74 26.65
N THR A 29 -1.42 -6.77 25.75
CA THR A 29 -2.65 -5.98 25.70
C THR A 29 -3.17 -5.89 24.26
N PHE A 30 -4.47 -5.65 24.13
CA PHE A 30 -5.12 -5.50 22.83
C PHE A 30 -4.72 -4.19 22.14
N MET A 31 -4.47 -4.23 20.84
CA MET A 31 -4.02 -3.09 20.02
C MET A 31 -4.80 -3.02 18.71
N PRO A 32 -5.85 -2.20 18.64
CA PRO A 32 -6.52 -1.84 17.39
C PRO A 32 -5.75 -0.75 16.66
N GLU A 33 -5.72 -0.83 15.32
CA GLU A 33 -5.03 0.13 14.46
C GLU A 33 -5.82 0.39 13.19
N LEU A 34 -5.80 1.63 12.76
CA LEU A 34 -6.31 2.06 11.47
C LEU A 34 -5.20 2.77 10.69
N ALA A 35 -5.18 2.57 9.40
CA ALA A 35 -4.22 3.25 8.55
C ALA A 35 -4.85 3.71 7.24
N VAL A 36 -4.33 4.80 6.71
CA VAL A 36 -4.57 5.27 5.36
C VAL A 36 -3.24 5.49 4.68
N GLY A 37 -3.11 5.05 3.43
CA GLY A 37 -1.85 5.19 2.73
C GLY A 37 -2.02 5.20 1.21
N LYS A 38 -0.89 5.41 0.55
CA LYS A 38 -0.81 5.44 -0.90
C LYS A 38 0.48 4.78 -1.36
N MET A 39 0.36 3.83 -2.29
CA MET A 39 1.50 3.34 -3.05
C MET A 39 1.73 4.27 -4.25
N PHE A 40 2.93 4.86 -4.35
CA PHE A 40 3.29 5.77 -5.44
C PHE A 40 3.78 5.01 -6.66
N ASN A 41 4.43 3.88 -6.42
CA ASN A 41 4.83 2.93 -7.45
C ASN A 41 4.74 1.48 -6.90
N PRO A 42 5.08 0.43 -7.66
CA PRO A 42 4.96 -0.94 -7.20
C PRO A 42 5.76 -1.28 -5.94
N TRP A 43 6.81 -0.53 -5.62
CA TRP A 43 7.75 -0.89 -4.57
C TRP A 43 7.83 0.09 -3.40
N TRP A 44 7.22 1.31 -3.47
CA TRP A 44 7.20 2.21 -2.32
C TRP A 44 5.91 2.99 -2.15
N GLY A 45 5.62 3.35 -0.93
CA GLY A 45 4.45 4.12 -0.54
C GLY A 45 4.64 4.83 0.80
N LEU A 46 3.65 5.63 1.16
CA LEU A 46 3.53 6.27 2.47
C LEU A 46 2.22 5.85 3.13
N ARG A 47 2.27 5.71 4.45
CA ARG A 47 1.14 5.36 5.29
C ARG A 47 1.08 6.28 6.50
N LEU A 48 -0.10 6.76 6.83
CA LEU A 48 -0.44 7.32 8.12
C LEU A 48 -1.16 6.23 8.90
N GLN A 49 -0.63 5.83 10.04
CA GLN A 49 -1.18 4.80 10.92
C GLN A 49 -1.45 5.39 12.29
N GLY A 50 -2.62 5.10 12.83
CA GLY A 50 -3.01 5.46 14.18
C GLY A 50 -3.61 4.28 14.91
N GLY A 51 -3.35 4.21 16.19
CA GLY A 51 -3.83 3.13 17.03
C GLY A 51 -3.75 3.49 18.50
N GLY A 52 -3.97 2.48 19.32
CA GLY A 52 -3.88 2.65 20.77
C GLY A 52 -4.06 1.33 21.48
N GLY A 53 -3.91 1.39 22.77
CA GLY A 53 -4.03 0.21 23.61
C GLY A 53 -3.77 0.54 25.06
N ALA A 54 -3.32 -0.46 25.80
CA ALA A 54 -2.84 -0.27 27.17
C ALA A 54 -1.39 -0.72 27.29
N LEU A 55 -0.62 -0.06 28.13
CA LEU A 55 0.69 -0.48 28.58
C LEU A 55 0.53 -1.23 29.90
N HIS A 56 1.00 -2.46 29.94
CA HIS A 56 1.07 -3.27 31.15
C HIS A 56 2.53 -3.58 31.46
N GLY A 57 2.98 -3.17 32.62
CA GLY A 57 4.34 -3.38 33.06
C GLY A 57 4.55 -3.01 34.52
N PHE A 58 5.77 -3.07 34.99
CA PHE A 58 6.16 -2.62 36.30
C PHE A 58 7.01 -1.37 36.20
N THR A 59 6.73 -0.38 37.06
CA THR A 59 7.46 0.90 37.09
C THR A 59 8.55 0.92 38.15
N ASP A 60 8.49 0.01 39.12
CA ASP A 60 9.43 -0.08 40.24
C ASP A 60 9.65 -1.54 40.68
N ASN A 61 10.59 -1.71 41.61
CA ASN A 61 10.87 -2.99 42.24
C ASN A 61 9.79 -3.44 43.24
N ALA A 62 8.78 -2.62 43.51
CA ALA A 62 7.74 -2.90 44.49
C ALA A 62 6.63 -3.82 43.97
N GLY A 63 6.68 -4.21 42.69
CA GLY A 63 5.75 -5.17 42.10
C GLY A 63 4.36 -4.61 41.77
N SER A 64 4.20 -3.28 41.75
CA SER A 64 2.95 -2.64 41.35
C SER A 64 2.79 -2.67 39.83
N MET A 65 1.74 -3.35 39.36
CA MET A 65 1.46 -3.45 37.93
C MET A 65 0.87 -2.13 37.40
N LEU A 66 1.54 -1.55 36.45
CA LEU A 66 1.08 -0.36 35.73
C LEU A 66 0.03 -0.77 34.69
N HIS A 67 -1.07 -0.01 34.66
CA HIS A 67 -2.07 -0.10 33.59
C HIS A 67 -2.37 1.29 33.05
N MET A 68 -1.92 1.58 31.82
CA MET A 68 -2.07 2.90 31.23
C MET A 68 -2.53 2.81 29.78
N HIS A 69 -3.55 3.58 29.43
CA HIS A 69 -4.00 3.73 28.05
C HIS A 69 -3.14 4.74 27.30
N TYR A 70 -2.85 4.44 26.05
CA TYR A 70 -2.13 5.31 25.13
C TYR A 70 -2.81 5.34 23.76
N MET A 71 -2.51 6.39 23.01
CA MET A 71 -2.80 6.51 21.57
C MET A 71 -1.53 6.92 20.86
N HIS A 72 -1.36 6.45 19.63
CA HIS A 72 -0.22 6.83 18.79
C HIS A 72 -0.67 7.15 17.36
N MET A 73 0.15 7.94 16.68
CA MET A 73 0.01 8.24 15.26
C MET A 73 1.39 8.34 14.63
N ASN A 74 1.61 7.60 13.55
CA ASN A 74 2.89 7.52 12.86
C ASN A 74 2.72 7.73 11.36
N ILE A 75 3.73 8.30 10.73
CA ILE A 75 3.87 8.36 9.27
C ILE A 75 4.99 7.40 8.90
N ASP A 76 4.67 6.39 8.10
CA ASP A 76 5.58 5.33 7.72
C ASP A 76 5.91 5.40 6.23
N PHE A 77 7.17 5.24 5.90
CA PHE A 77 7.64 4.84 4.58
C PHE A 77 7.54 3.32 4.46
N MET A 78 6.93 2.83 3.38
CA MET A 78 6.70 1.42 3.11
C MET A 78 7.46 0.99 1.86
N MET A 79 8.09 -0.18 1.89
CA MET A 79 8.82 -0.73 0.75
C MET A 79 8.40 -2.17 0.44
N GLY A 80 7.76 -2.40 -0.71
CA GLY A 80 7.45 -3.74 -1.20
C GLY A 80 8.71 -4.45 -1.69
N LEU A 81 9.30 -5.31 -0.87
CA LEU A 81 10.59 -5.95 -1.15
C LEU A 81 10.56 -6.79 -2.42
N ILE A 82 9.52 -7.59 -2.59
CA ILE A 82 9.46 -8.50 -3.72
C ILE A 82 9.31 -7.70 -5.03
N ASN A 83 8.56 -6.60 -5.01
CA ASN A 83 8.43 -5.72 -6.16
C ASN A 83 9.66 -4.85 -6.41
N PHE A 84 10.50 -4.64 -5.40
CA PHE A 84 11.76 -3.92 -5.52
C PHE A 84 12.84 -4.78 -6.20
N PHE A 85 13.01 -6.04 -5.77
CA PHE A 85 14.04 -6.94 -6.29
C PHE A 85 13.61 -7.72 -7.53
N ALA A 86 12.31 -8.00 -7.70
CA ALA A 86 11.75 -8.67 -8.84
C ALA A 86 10.89 -7.73 -9.68
N LYS A 87 10.76 -7.99 -10.98
CA LYS A 87 9.84 -7.22 -11.85
C LYS A 87 8.43 -7.24 -11.26
N TYR A 88 7.75 -6.11 -11.35
CA TYR A 88 6.34 -6.00 -10.96
C TYR A 88 5.49 -7.03 -11.71
N ASN A 89 4.73 -7.80 -10.94
CA ASN A 89 3.76 -8.75 -11.46
C ASN A 89 2.40 -8.48 -10.78
N PRO A 90 1.36 -8.08 -11.54
CA PRO A 90 0.03 -7.79 -10.99
C PRO A 90 -0.65 -9.03 -10.41
N ASP A 91 -0.29 -10.24 -10.85
CA ASP A 91 -0.88 -11.51 -10.38
C ASP A 91 -0.21 -12.06 -9.12
N ARG A 92 0.84 -11.40 -8.65
CA ARG A 92 1.52 -11.80 -7.43
C ARG A 92 0.58 -11.75 -6.23
N LYS A 93 0.49 -12.86 -5.51
CA LYS A 93 -0.40 -12.99 -4.35
C LYS A 93 0.26 -12.59 -3.03
N PHE A 94 1.58 -12.66 -2.93
CA PHE A 94 2.30 -12.43 -1.69
C PHE A 94 3.33 -11.31 -1.84
N ASP A 95 3.41 -10.43 -0.84
CA ASP A 95 4.47 -9.42 -0.74
C ASP A 95 4.91 -9.25 0.72
N ILE A 96 6.18 -8.88 0.89
CA ILE A 96 6.77 -8.52 2.18
C ILE A 96 7.07 -7.02 2.11
N VAL A 97 6.55 -6.29 3.07
CA VAL A 97 6.60 -4.82 3.10
C VAL A 97 7.20 -4.35 4.42
N PRO A 98 8.53 -4.25 4.54
CA PRO A 98 9.13 -3.50 5.64
C PRO A 98 8.66 -2.05 5.58
N PHE A 99 8.58 -1.45 6.75
CA PHE A 99 8.23 -0.05 6.91
C PHE A 99 9.03 0.57 8.05
N PHE A 100 9.23 1.87 7.95
CA PHE A 100 9.89 2.68 8.96
C PHE A 100 9.26 4.07 8.97
N GLY A 101 9.03 4.60 10.16
CA GLY A 101 8.36 5.87 10.32
C GLY A 101 8.68 6.57 11.61
N VAL A 102 8.07 7.73 11.72
CA VAL A 102 8.15 8.59 12.90
C VAL A 102 6.75 9.11 13.24
N GLY A 103 6.56 9.47 14.49
CA GLY A 103 5.26 9.97 14.90
C GLY A 103 5.24 10.47 16.33
N GLY A 104 4.07 10.33 16.95
CA GLY A 104 3.85 10.71 18.31
C GLY A 104 2.94 9.72 19.05
N MET A 105 3.18 9.62 20.33
CA MET A 105 2.36 8.89 21.29
C MET A 105 1.86 9.87 22.34
N THR A 106 0.62 9.72 22.75
CA THR A 106 -0.01 10.52 23.81
C THR A 106 -0.64 9.64 24.86
N ARG A 107 -0.53 10.09 26.11
CA ARG A 107 -1.13 9.48 27.30
C ARG A 107 -1.54 10.60 28.26
N LYS A 108 -2.85 10.67 28.62
CA LYS A 108 -3.36 11.76 29.48
C LYS A 108 -2.80 13.14 29.06
N HIS A 109 -1.85 13.68 29.83
CA HIS A 109 -1.23 14.99 29.61
C HIS A 109 0.24 14.89 29.15
N GLN A 110 0.74 13.67 28.85
CA GLN A 110 2.09 13.43 28.41
C GLN A 110 2.12 13.08 26.91
N GLN A 111 3.14 13.57 26.23
CA GLN A 111 3.37 13.32 24.82
C GLN A 111 4.81 12.94 24.59
N SER A 112 5.05 12.03 23.66
CA SER A 112 6.40 11.62 23.27
C SER A 112 6.48 11.50 21.77
N PHE A 113 7.64 11.84 21.23
CA PHE A 113 8.02 11.47 19.87
C PHE A 113 8.24 9.96 19.80
N THR A 114 7.88 9.36 18.68
CA THR A 114 8.03 7.93 18.43
C THR A 114 8.87 7.67 17.18
N ILE A 115 9.68 6.62 17.25
CA ILE A 115 10.29 5.96 16.11
C ILE A 115 9.57 4.63 15.96
N HIS A 116 9.04 4.38 14.78
CA HIS A 116 8.19 3.24 14.49
C HIS A 116 8.75 2.45 13.31
N GLY A 117 8.65 1.13 13.34
CA GLY A 117 9.08 0.30 12.23
C GLY A 117 8.69 -1.15 12.40
N GLY A 118 8.73 -1.89 11.28
CA GLY A 118 8.34 -3.29 11.29
C GLY A 118 8.32 -3.91 9.90
N ILE A 119 7.67 -5.06 9.84
CA ILE A 119 7.50 -5.85 8.62
C ILE A 119 6.04 -6.27 8.51
N GLN A 120 5.44 -6.03 7.37
CA GLN A 120 4.10 -6.48 7.03
C GLN A 120 4.17 -7.55 5.93
N ALA A 121 3.58 -8.72 6.18
CA ALA A 121 3.31 -9.72 5.16
C ALA A 121 1.91 -9.49 4.60
N LYS A 122 1.78 -9.36 3.29
CA LYS A 122 0.51 -9.13 2.59
C LYS A 122 0.17 -10.32 1.71
N TYR A 123 -1.08 -10.71 1.74
CA TYR A 123 -1.65 -11.72 0.84
C TYR A 123 -2.83 -11.14 0.06
N LYS A 124 -2.71 -11.14 -1.27
CA LYS A 124 -3.76 -10.66 -2.19
C LYS A 124 -4.95 -11.62 -2.19
N ILE A 125 -6.08 -11.19 -1.64
CA ILE A 125 -7.36 -11.90 -1.70
C ILE A 125 -8.06 -11.58 -3.03
N SER A 126 -8.08 -10.28 -3.39
CA SER A 126 -8.71 -9.79 -4.61
C SER A 126 -8.01 -8.52 -5.12
N GLU A 127 -8.50 -7.93 -6.21
CA GLU A 127 -7.96 -6.65 -6.72
C GLU A 127 -8.13 -5.49 -5.73
N ARG A 128 -9.03 -5.63 -4.78
CA ARG A 128 -9.34 -4.57 -3.81
C ARG A 128 -9.00 -4.93 -2.37
N PHE A 129 -8.76 -6.19 -2.06
CA PHE A 129 -8.56 -6.65 -0.69
C PHE A 129 -7.29 -7.47 -0.53
N ASP A 130 -6.51 -7.12 0.49
CA ASP A 130 -5.40 -7.92 1.01
C ASP A 130 -5.68 -8.32 2.45
N ALA A 131 -5.35 -9.56 2.83
CA ALA A 131 -5.07 -9.89 4.21
C ALA A 131 -3.63 -9.48 4.54
N ASN A 132 -3.40 -9.07 5.77
CA ASN A 132 -2.06 -8.74 6.23
C ASN A 132 -1.81 -9.22 7.66
N ILE A 133 -0.55 -9.49 7.94
CA ILE A 133 0.00 -9.71 9.28
C ILE A 133 1.18 -8.76 9.41
N GLU A 134 1.26 -8.05 10.54
CA GLU A 134 2.26 -7.03 10.78
C GLU A 134 2.96 -7.25 12.11
N PHE A 135 4.28 -7.38 12.09
CA PHE A 135 5.13 -7.32 13.25
C PHE A 135 5.77 -5.94 13.31
N GLN A 136 5.63 -5.24 14.43
CA GLN A 136 6.05 -3.87 14.57
C GLN A 136 6.70 -3.59 15.90
N GLY A 137 7.54 -2.56 15.92
CA GLY A 137 8.15 -2.01 17.11
C GLY A 137 8.06 -0.50 17.13
N MET A 138 7.94 0.05 18.33
CA MET A 138 7.91 1.49 18.57
C MET A 138 8.82 1.81 19.75
N ILE A 139 9.61 2.87 19.60
CA ILE A 139 10.47 3.40 20.64
C ILE A 139 9.96 4.81 20.98
N PHE A 140 9.87 5.11 22.26
CA PHE A 140 9.41 6.40 22.78
C PHE A 140 10.15 6.76 24.07
N ASN A 141 10.04 8.03 24.49
CA ASN A 141 10.78 8.53 25.66
C ASN A 141 10.18 7.99 26.97
N ASP A 142 11.05 7.55 27.89
CA ASP A 142 10.71 7.05 29.24
C ASP A 142 9.78 7.97 30.05
N LYS A 143 9.87 9.29 29.88
CA LYS A 143 8.97 10.25 30.54
C LYS A 143 7.48 9.97 30.35
N MET A 144 7.13 9.19 29.33
CA MET A 144 5.74 8.74 29.11
C MET A 144 5.24 7.81 30.22
N VAL A 145 6.11 6.97 30.77
CA VAL A 145 5.74 5.90 31.70
C VAL A 145 6.35 6.11 33.08
N GLU A 146 7.36 6.99 33.20
CA GLU A 146 8.06 7.31 34.45
C GLU A 146 8.72 6.10 35.12
N THR A 147 9.23 5.17 34.28
CA THR A 147 9.86 3.93 34.76
C THR A 147 11.26 4.14 35.31
N GLY A 148 11.93 5.25 34.94
CA GLY A 148 13.31 5.53 35.33
C GLY A 148 14.32 4.62 34.64
N GLY A 149 15.60 5.03 34.59
CA GLY A 149 16.70 4.25 34.06
C GLY A 149 17.11 4.63 32.66
N PHE A 150 16.84 3.85 31.63
CA PHE A 150 17.14 4.21 30.24
C PHE A 150 16.20 5.30 29.73
N PRO A 151 16.69 6.21 28.85
CA PRO A 151 15.91 7.35 28.38
C PRO A 151 14.77 6.98 27.41
N ASN A 152 14.67 5.73 27.00
CA ASN A 152 13.67 5.27 26.03
C ASN A 152 13.11 3.89 26.39
N ASP A 153 11.81 3.75 26.23
CA ASP A 153 11.05 2.50 26.33
C ASP A 153 10.66 1.96 24.96
N GLY A 154 10.33 0.67 24.93
CA GLY A 154 9.93 -0.03 23.72
C GLY A 154 8.55 -0.65 23.82
N LEU A 155 7.84 -0.66 22.70
CA LEU A 155 6.59 -1.40 22.52
C LEU A 155 6.75 -2.30 21.30
N GLY A 156 6.50 -3.61 21.46
CA GLY A 156 6.44 -4.55 20.35
C GLY A 156 5.01 -5.04 20.13
N GLY A 157 4.61 -5.21 18.88
CA GLY A 157 3.26 -5.62 18.54
C GLY A 157 3.20 -6.62 17.39
N LEU A 158 2.16 -7.46 17.44
CA LEU A 158 1.78 -8.34 16.35
C LEU A 158 0.30 -8.11 16.05
N THR A 159 0.00 -7.70 14.83
CA THR A 159 -1.38 -7.44 14.38
C THR A 159 -1.70 -8.22 13.11
N ALA A 160 -2.97 -8.48 12.90
CA ALA A 160 -3.50 -9.03 11.67
C ALA A 160 -4.72 -8.21 11.23
N GLY A 161 -4.94 -8.11 9.94
CA GLY A 161 -6.04 -7.28 9.44
C GLY A 161 -6.26 -7.37 7.95
N VAL A 162 -7.01 -6.39 7.47
CA VAL A 162 -7.41 -6.30 6.07
C VAL A 162 -7.09 -4.91 5.54
N THR A 163 -6.56 -4.87 4.33
CA THR A 163 -6.31 -3.65 3.57
C THR A 163 -7.27 -3.58 2.39
N TYR A 164 -7.97 -2.44 2.25
CA TYR A 164 -8.85 -2.15 1.12
C TYR A 164 -8.25 -1.09 0.20
N TYR A 165 -8.18 -1.35 -1.10
CA TYR A 165 -7.70 -0.42 -2.13
C TYR A 165 -8.86 0.26 -2.85
N PHE A 166 -8.90 1.59 -2.80
CA PHE A 166 -9.87 2.38 -3.56
C PHE A 166 -9.61 2.23 -5.07
N LYS A 167 -10.66 1.84 -5.82
CA LYS A 167 -10.60 1.61 -7.28
C LYS A 167 -9.62 0.50 -7.71
N GLY A 168 -9.32 -0.43 -6.78
CA GLY A 168 -8.35 -1.50 -7.03
C GLY A 168 -6.89 -1.01 -7.02
N ARG A 169 -5.97 -1.97 -7.05
CA ARG A 169 -4.55 -1.69 -7.20
C ARG A 169 -4.09 -2.02 -8.62
N GLY A 170 -3.26 -1.17 -9.16
CA GLY A 170 -2.67 -1.40 -10.46
C GLY A 170 -1.66 -0.31 -10.78
N PHE A 171 -0.51 -0.73 -11.24
CA PHE A 171 0.49 0.16 -11.80
C PHE A 171 0.57 -0.14 -13.29
N ARG A 172 0.63 0.89 -14.10
CA ARG A 172 0.89 0.71 -15.54
C ARG A 172 2.29 0.16 -15.68
N THR A 173 2.41 -1.08 -16.12
CA THR A 173 3.67 -1.59 -16.63
C THR A 173 3.94 -0.89 -17.95
N ALA A 174 5.17 -0.40 -18.14
CA ALA A 174 5.57 0.07 -19.45
C ALA A 174 5.35 -1.09 -20.45
N PRO A 175 4.72 -0.83 -21.60
CA PRO A 175 4.53 -1.87 -22.62
C PRO A 175 5.90 -2.49 -22.96
N LYS A 176 5.93 -3.80 -23.13
CA LYS A 176 7.16 -4.48 -23.54
C LYS A 176 7.63 -3.87 -24.87
N GLN A 177 8.93 -3.69 -25.05
CA GLN A 177 9.50 -3.12 -26.29
C GLN A 177 8.94 -3.80 -27.54
N ALA A 178 8.74 -5.14 -27.49
CA ALA A 178 8.11 -5.88 -28.56
C ALA A 178 6.69 -5.38 -28.94
N VAL A 179 5.89 -4.97 -27.95
CA VAL A 179 4.54 -4.42 -28.21
C VAL A 179 4.63 -3.02 -28.82
N ILE A 180 5.61 -2.22 -28.40
CA ILE A 180 5.86 -0.88 -28.98
C ILE A 180 6.27 -1.05 -30.44
N ASP A 181 7.17 -2.00 -30.73
CA ASP A 181 7.67 -2.27 -32.08
C ASP A 181 6.55 -2.81 -32.98
N GLU A 182 5.69 -3.69 -32.46
CA GLU A 182 4.50 -4.19 -33.18
C GLU A 182 3.50 -3.07 -33.50
N MET A 183 3.22 -2.19 -32.54
CA MET A 183 2.35 -1.03 -32.75
C MET A 183 2.97 -0.04 -33.77
N ALA A 184 4.27 0.17 -33.74
CA ALA A 184 4.97 1.00 -34.71
C ALA A 184 4.90 0.41 -36.13
N ALA A 185 5.10 -0.91 -36.27
CA ALA A 185 4.94 -1.60 -37.53
C ALA A 185 3.52 -1.53 -38.09
N ALA A 186 2.50 -1.75 -37.24
CA ALA A 186 1.10 -1.63 -37.60
C ALA A 186 0.73 -0.20 -38.06
N ASN A 187 1.22 0.83 -37.37
CA ASN A 187 1.01 2.22 -37.75
C ASN A 187 1.66 2.55 -39.11
N LEU A 188 2.85 1.99 -39.41
CA LEU A 188 3.52 2.17 -40.70
C LEU A 188 2.70 1.55 -41.85
N VAL A 189 2.14 0.35 -41.63
CA VAL A 189 1.28 -0.32 -42.60
C VAL A 189 0.02 0.49 -42.87
N LEU A 190 -0.64 1.01 -41.80
CA LEU A 190 -1.81 1.86 -41.96
C LEU A 190 -1.50 3.15 -42.72
N ALA A 191 -0.39 3.81 -42.38
CA ALA A 191 0.04 5.04 -43.07
C ALA A 191 0.27 4.77 -44.60
N ASN A 192 0.90 3.65 -44.96
CA ASN A 192 1.08 3.26 -46.35
C ASN A 192 -0.27 2.98 -47.04
N GLN A 193 -1.22 2.32 -46.38
CA GLN A 193 -2.56 2.10 -46.93
C GLN A 193 -3.32 3.41 -47.16
N VAL A 194 -3.25 4.35 -46.22
CA VAL A 194 -3.85 5.68 -46.37
C VAL A 194 -3.26 6.41 -47.56
N THR A 195 -1.93 6.39 -47.72
CA THR A 195 -1.24 7.01 -48.86
C THR A 195 -1.65 6.38 -50.18
N GLN A 196 -1.78 5.04 -50.23
CA GLN A 196 -2.25 4.34 -51.41
C GLN A 196 -3.71 4.70 -51.76
N LEU A 197 -4.57 4.81 -50.78
CA LEU A 197 -5.96 5.20 -50.99
C LEU A 197 -6.10 6.67 -51.45
N GLN A 198 -5.28 7.57 -50.91
CA GLN A 198 -5.26 8.98 -51.32
C GLN A 198 -4.73 9.14 -52.74
N ASN A 199 -3.77 8.28 -53.18
CA ASN A 199 -3.20 8.33 -54.54
C ASN A 199 -3.98 7.48 -55.53
N ARG A 200 -5.11 6.86 -55.15
CA ARG A 200 -5.98 6.13 -56.11
C ARG A 200 -6.59 7.13 -57.08
N PRO A 201 -6.47 6.86 -58.39
CA PRO A 201 -7.21 7.67 -59.40
C PRO A 201 -8.71 7.57 -59.11
N PRO A 202 -9.49 8.67 -59.30
CA PRO A 202 -10.92 8.66 -59.06
C PRO A 202 -11.57 7.56 -59.94
N GLU A 203 -12.37 6.70 -59.33
CA GLU A 203 -13.20 5.73 -60.04
C GLU A 203 -14.18 6.48 -60.95
N ILE A 204 -13.93 6.50 -62.26
CA ILE A 204 -14.87 7.06 -63.22
C ILE A 204 -15.99 6.04 -63.40
N LYS A 205 -17.14 6.25 -62.77
CA LYS A 205 -18.35 5.54 -63.12
C LYS A 205 -18.81 6.02 -64.51
N VAL A 206 -18.54 5.22 -65.54
CA VAL A 206 -19.14 5.45 -66.85
C VAL A 206 -20.62 5.12 -66.73
N ILE A 207 -21.49 6.19 -66.68
CA ILE A 207 -22.92 6.03 -66.83
C ILE A 207 -23.18 5.92 -68.33
N GLU A 208 -23.37 4.73 -68.82
CA GLU A 208 -23.92 4.51 -70.17
C GLU A 208 -25.28 5.14 -70.27
N LYS A 209 -25.41 6.32 -70.91
CA LYS A 209 -26.68 6.91 -71.25
C LYS A 209 -27.22 6.13 -72.42
N GLU A 210 -28.29 5.34 -72.20
CA GLU A 210 -29.08 4.70 -73.20
C GLU A 210 -29.67 5.77 -74.16
N VAL A 211 -29.20 5.85 -75.40
CA VAL A 211 -29.72 6.76 -76.43
C VAL A 211 -31.04 6.16 -76.94
N VAL A 212 -32.17 6.69 -76.44
CA VAL A 212 -33.48 6.37 -77.00
C VAL A 212 -33.58 7.00 -78.39
N ARG A 213 -33.58 6.18 -79.44
CA ARG A 213 -33.86 6.59 -80.81
C ARG A 213 -35.33 6.98 -80.94
N PRO A 214 -35.69 8.12 -81.57
CA PRO A 214 -37.05 8.45 -81.81
C PRO A 214 -37.67 7.50 -82.82
N VAL A 215 -38.85 6.94 -82.51
CA VAL A 215 -39.67 6.16 -83.44
C VAL A 215 -40.33 7.09 -84.40
N GLU A 216 -39.95 7.00 -85.69
CA GLU A 216 -40.71 7.65 -86.75
C GLU A 216 -42.04 6.95 -86.97
N THR A 217 -43.12 7.67 -86.72
CA THR A 217 -44.51 7.27 -87.06
C THR A 217 -44.81 7.71 -88.50
N LYS A 218 -45.14 6.70 -89.34
CA LYS A 218 -45.80 6.87 -90.66
C LYS A 218 -47.27 7.06 -90.47
#